data_82d49b6b05725539a78d65d181ab833a
#
_entry.id   82d49b6b05725539a78d65d181ab833a
#
_cell.length_a   1.000
_cell.length_b   1.000
_cell.length_c   1.000
_cell.angle_alpha   90.00
_cell.angle_beta   90.00
_cell.angle_gamma   90.00
#
_symmetry.space_group_name_H-M   'P 1'
#
loop_
_entity.id
_entity.type
_entity.pdbx_description
1 polymer ?
#
loop_
_entity_poly.entity_id
_entity_poly.type
_entity_poly.pdbx_seq_one_letter_code
_entity_poly.pdbx_strand_id
1 'polypeptide(L)'
;DELQIAVDQALQNVRLKHQLHFSRERDSHALEGAQMLGDSDAIAKVRTQIARLASLSENTSGPPPTILILGETGTGKDVAARLLHTSSKQRERPFVQIDCASLPKDLIEAELLGHEKGAYTGAGVARTGLIEAAEDGTLFLDEIGEMPLELQAKLLNVIERRKTRRIGATKESNVAAQFVA
;
A
#
# COMPACT_ATOMS: atom_id res chain seq x y z
N ASP A 1 -24.80 -4.70 29.69
CA ASP A 1 -24.06 -3.61 29.11
C ASP A 1 -22.70 -4.03 28.54
N GLU A 2 -21.91 -4.92 29.21
CA GLU A 2 -20.68 -5.48 28.63
C GLU A 2 -20.94 -6.32 27.36
N LEU A 3 -22.05 -7.07 27.35
CA LEU A 3 -22.46 -7.89 26.20
C LEU A 3 -22.80 -6.99 24.98
N GLN A 4 -23.40 -5.86 25.19
CA GLN A 4 -23.77 -4.90 24.14
C GLN A 4 -22.53 -4.26 23.51
N ILE A 5 -21.55 -3.91 24.33
CA ILE A 5 -20.25 -3.39 23.90
C ILE A 5 -19.48 -4.45 23.08
N ALA A 6 -19.50 -5.71 23.53
CA ALA A 6 -18.84 -6.82 22.79
C ALA A 6 -19.51 -7.11 21.44
N VAL A 7 -20.85 -7.03 21.37
CA VAL A 7 -21.61 -7.20 20.13
C VAL A 7 -21.37 -6.04 19.16
N ASP A 8 -21.35 -4.80 19.64
CA ASP A 8 -21.06 -3.62 18.82
C ASP A 8 -19.62 -3.64 18.27
N GLN A 9 -18.66 -4.08 19.08
CA GLN A 9 -17.28 -4.29 18.64
C GLN A 9 -17.17 -5.42 17.60
N ALA A 10 -17.88 -6.53 17.79
CA ALA A 10 -17.92 -7.62 16.81
C ALA A 10 -18.54 -7.17 15.47
N LEU A 11 -19.65 -6.41 15.51
CA LEU A 11 -20.30 -5.86 14.34
C LEU A 11 -19.45 -4.81 13.62
N GLN A 12 -18.72 -3.96 14.35
CA GLN A 12 -17.76 -3.02 13.77
C GLN A 12 -16.59 -3.76 13.11
N ASN A 13 -16.06 -4.80 13.73
CA ASN A 13 -15.00 -5.63 13.14
C ASN A 13 -15.46 -6.37 11.87
N VAL A 14 -16.71 -6.85 11.85
CA VAL A 14 -17.32 -7.47 10.66
C VAL A 14 -17.51 -6.43 9.55
N ARG A 15 -18.01 -5.23 9.87
CA ARG A 15 -18.14 -4.12 8.89
C ARG A 15 -16.79 -3.68 8.33
N LEU A 16 -15.76 -3.56 9.15
CA LEU A 16 -14.40 -3.23 8.73
C LEU A 16 -13.80 -4.33 7.82
N LYS A 17 -13.99 -5.60 8.19
CA LYS A 17 -13.59 -6.73 7.33
C LYS A 17 -14.34 -6.73 5.99
N HIS A 18 -15.65 -6.43 5.99
CA HIS A 18 -16.44 -6.30 4.76
C HIS A 18 -16.00 -5.09 3.91
N GLN A 19 -15.67 -3.96 4.50
CA GLN A 19 -15.16 -2.79 3.77
C GLN A 19 -13.78 -3.08 3.15
N LEU A 20 -12.89 -3.75 3.87
CA LEU A 20 -11.60 -4.20 3.36
C LEU A 20 -11.77 -5.27 2.25
N HIS A 21 -12.73 -6.19 2.40
CA HIS A 21 -13.03 -7.20 1.38
C HIS A 21 -13.62 -6.54 0.12
N PHE A 22 -14.52 -5.57 0.28
CA PHE A 22 -15.13 -4.82 -0.83
C PHE A 22 -14.13 -3.91 -1.55
N SER A 23 -13.15 -3.36 -0.84
CA SER A 23 -12.01 -2.64 -1.42
C SER A 23 -11.12 -3.60 -2.20
N ARG A 24 -10.78 -4.75 -1.61
CA ARG A 24 -9.98 -5.80 -2.26
C ARG A 24 -10.64 -6.38 -3.51
N GLU A 25 -11.96 -6.60 -3.52
CA GLU A 25 -12.70 -7.08 -4.71
C GLU A 25 -12.77 -6.02 -5.81
N ARG A 26 -12.98 -4.75 -5.47
CA ARG A 26 -12.93 -3.65 -6.44
C ARG A 26 -11.53 -3.47 -7.02
N ASP A 27 -10.51 -3.60 -6.18
CA ASP A 27 -9.11 -3.49 -6.60
C ASP A 27 -8.68 -4.68 -7.44
N SER A 28 -9.17 -5.91 -7.16
CA SER A 28 -8.90 -7.09 -8.00
C SER A 28 -9.55 -6.98 -9.38
N HIS A 29 -10.80 -6.53 -9.48
CA HIS A 29 -11.44 -6.27 -10.78
C HIS A 29 -10.77 -5.14 -11.57
N ALA A 30 -10.28 -4.10 -10.89
CA ALA A 30 -9.50 -3.03 -11.51
C ALA A 30 -8.09 -3.50 -11.95
N LEU A 31 -7.56 -4.55 -11.30
CA LEU A 31 -6.28 -5.16 -11.65
C LEU A 31 -6.38 -6.07 -12.89
N GLU A 32 -7.46 -6.82 -13.04
CA GLU A 32 -7.69 -7.71 -14.19
C GLU A 32 -7.70 -7.00 -15.54
N GLY A 33 -7.93 -5.68 -15.57
CA GLY A 33 -7.96 -4.84 -16.77
C GLY A 33 -6.76 -3.91 -16.96
N ALA A 34 -5.74 -3.96 -16.11
CA ALA A 34 -4.60 -3.05 -16.19
C ALA A 34 -3.76 -3.33 -17.44
N GLN A 35 -4.08 -2.64 -18.54
CA GLN A 35 -3.32 -2.68 -19.78
C GLN A 35 -2.80 -1.28 -20.11
N MET A 36 -1.51 -1.18 -20.34
CA MET A 36 -0.90 0.05 -20.84
C MET A 36 -1.09 0.06 -22.37
N LEU A 37 -2.14 0.78 -22.82
CA LEU A 37 -2.50 0.85 -24.24
C LEU A 37 -1.58 1.81 -25.01
N GLY A 38 -1.37 1.55 -26.29
CA GLY A 38 -0.60 2.38 -27.22
C GLY A 38 0.53 1.62 -27.92
N ASP A 39 0.83 2.07 -29.13
CA ASP A 39 1.81 1.42 -30.04
C ASP A 39 3.07 2.26 -30.24
N SER A 40 3.25 3.35 -29.48
CA SER A 40 4.46 4.15 -29.55
C SER A 40 5.68 3.43 -28.97
N ASP A 41 6.86 3.71 -29.51
CA ASP A 41 8.13 3.18 -29.01
C ASP A 41 8.35 3.50 -27.52
N ALA A 42 7.85 4.65 -27.05
CA ALA A 42 7.96 5.05 -25.66
C ALA A 42 7.17 4.09 -24.75
N ILE A 43 5.92 3.79 -25.09
CA ILE A 43 5.07 2.86 -24.33
C ILE A 43 5.63 1.43 -24.42
N ALA A 44 6.13 1.00 -25.57
CA ALA A 44 6.77 -0.31 -25.73
C ALA A 44 7.99 -0.46 -24.80
N LYS A 45 8.82 0.59 -24.69
CA LYS A 45 9.96 0.63 -23.76
C LYS A 45 9.53 0.53 -22.31
N VAL A 46 8.48 1.28 -21.90
CA VAL A 46 7.95 1.22 -20.52
C VAL A 46 7.44 -0.18 -20.21
N ARG A 47 6.63 -0.80 -21.09
CA ARG A 47 6.16 -2.18 -20.93
C ARG A 47 7.32 -3.18 -20.76
N THR A 48 8.36 -3.03 -21.57
CA THR A 48 9.57 -3.88 -21.48
C THR A 48 10.29 -3.70 -20.13
N GLN A 49 10.41 -2.47 -19.64
CA GLN A 49 11.01 -2.19 -18.34
C GLN A 49 10.16 -2.78 -17.19
N ILE A 50 8.85 -2.65 -17.23
CA ILE A 50 7.95 -3.23 -16.23
C ILE A 50 8.10 -4.76 -16.19
N ALA A 51 8.08 -5.43 -17.35
CA ALA A 51 8.27 -6.87 -17.44
C ALA A 51 9.63 -7.32 -16.86
N ARG A 52 10.69 -6.56 -17.12
CA ARG A 52 12.02 -6.81 -16.57
C ARG A 52 12.04 -6.64 -15.04
N LEU A 53 11.43 -5.58 -14.51
CA LEU A 53 11.36 -5.34 -13.07
C LEU A 53 10.54 -6.41 -12.35
N ALA A 54 9.43 -6.86 -12.96
CA ALA A 54 8.60 -7.94 -12.44
C ALA A 54 9.41 -9.25 -12.33
N SER A 55 10.21 -9.58 -13.37
CA SER A 55 11.06 -10.79 -13.36
C SER A 55 12.21 -10.75 -12.35
N LEU A 56 12.72 -9.56 -11.98
CA LEU A 56 13.72 -9.43 -10.93
C LEU A 56 13.16 -9.87 -9.57
N SER A 57 11.90 -9.60 -9.30
CA SER A 57 11.23 -10.04 -8.07
C SER A 57 11.08 -11.57 -7.99
N GLU A 58 11.03 -12.28 -9.10
CA GLU A 58 10.95 -13.76 -9.15
C GLU A 58 12.27 -14.42 -8.77
N ASN A 59 13.38 -13.81 -9.17
CA ASN A 59 14.72 -14.42 -9.07
C ASN A 59 15.47 -14.05 -7.78
N THR A 60 14.88 -13.22 -6.91
CA THR A 60 15.54 -12.74 -5.70
C THR A 60 14.98 -13.44 -4.47
N SER A 61 15.85 -14.03 -3.65
CA SER A 61 15.47 -14.61 -2.34
C SER A 61 15.28 -13.57 -1.23
N GLY A 62 15.52 -12.29 -1.54
CA GLY A 62 15.37 -11.15 -0.62
C GLY A 62 14.04 -10.43 -0.77
N PRO A 63 13.85 -9.33 -0.01
CA PRO A 63 12.69 -8.47 -0.18
C PRO A 63 12.66 -7.87 -1.59
N PRO A 64 11.46 -7.67 -2.17
CA PRO A 64 11.34 -7.11 -3.51
C PRO A 64 11.91 -5.68 -3.56
N PRO A 65 12.48 -5.26 -4.73
CA PRO A 65 13.04 -3.93 -4.88
C PRO A 65 11.97 -2.86 -4.75
N THR A 66 12.32 -1.72 -4.16
CA THR A 66 11.50 -0.51 -4.18
C THR A 66 11.59 0.13 -5.57
N ILE A 67 10.46 0.55 -6.13
CA ILE A 67 10.39 1.09 -7.48
C ILE A 67 9.79 2.49 -7.42
N LEU A 68 10.46 3.44 -8.09
CA LEU A 68 9.98 4.80 -8.27
C LEU A 68 9.55 5.00 -9.73
N ILE A 69 8.29 5.41 -9.95
CA ILE A 69 7.71 5.72 -11.25
C ILE A 69 7.66 7.24 -11.38
N LEU A 70 8.39 7.79 -12.34
CA LEU A 70 8.42 9.22 -12.60
C LEU A 70 7.60 9.56 -13.85
N GLY A 71 6.77 10.59 -13.73
CA GLY A 71 5.97 11.10 -14.85
C GLY A 71 5.05 12.22 -14.40
N GLU A 72 4.58 13.02 -15.35
CA GLU A 72 3.61 14.08 -15.12
C GLU A 72 2.27 13.49 -14.61
N THR A 73 1.45 14.33 -14.01
CA THR A 73 0.09 13.92 -13.60
C THR A 73 -0.73 13.51 -14.82
N GLY A 74 -1.47 12.40 -14.71
CA GLY A 74 -2.30 11.85 -15.79
C GLY A 74 -1.54 10.99 -16.82
N THR A 75 -0.25 10.72 -16.66
CA THR A 75 0.52 9.86 -17.59
C THR A 75 0.31 8.36 -17.40
N GLY A 76 -0.50 7.94 -16.40
CA GLY A 76 -0.81 6.53 -16.12
C GLY A 76 0.20 5.85 -15.22
N LYS A 77 0.77 6.58 -14.24
CA LYS A 77 1.66 6.00 -13.21
C LYS A 77 0.97 4.85 -12.44
N ASP A 78 -0.30 5.02 -12.13
CA ASP A 78 -1.14 4.00 -11.48
C ASP A 78 -1.32 2.75 -12.36
N VAL A 79 -1.54 2.93 -13.66
CA VAL A 79 -1.61 1.82 -14.62
C VAL A 79 -0.28 1.07 -14.67
N ALA A 80 0.86 1.79 -14.66
CA ALA A 80 2.18 1.18 -14.63
C ALA A 80 2.42 0.38 -13.33
N ALA A 81 2.02 0.92 -12.17
CA ALA A 81 2.14 0.23 -10.88
C ALA A 81 1.28 -1.05 -10.83
N ARG A 82 0.03 -0.99 -11.34
CA ARG A 82 -0.85 -2.16 -11.44
C ARG A 82 -0.31 -3.21 -12.40
N LEU A 83 0.18 -2.79 -13.57
CA LEU A 83 0.79 -3.71 -14.55
C LEU A 83 2.03 -4.39 -13.95
N LEU A 84 2.86 -3.67 -13.21
CA LEU A 84 4.01 -4.23 -12.50
C LEU A 84 3.56 -5.32 -11.50
N HIS A 85 2.56 -5.03 -10.68
CA HIS A 85 2.02 -5.97 -9.71
C HIS A 85 1.48 -7.23 -10.39
N THR A 86 0.60 -7.07 -11.41
CA THR A 86 -0.03 -8.20 -12.11
C THR A 86 0.96 -9.04 -12.91
N SER A 87 2.08 -8.45 -13.32
CA SER A 87 3.17 -9.15 -14.03
C SER A 87 4.20 -9.82 -13.11
N SER A 88 4.09 -9.61 -11.78
CA SER A 88 5.06 -10.10 -10.80
C SER A 88 4.56 -11.35 -10.06
N LYS A 89 5.43 -11.95 -9.23
CA LYS A 89 5.04 -13.05 -8.32
C LYS A 89 4.01 -12.62 -7.27
N GLN A 90 3.85 -11.33 -7.03
CA GLN A 90 2.87 -10.78 -6.08
C GLN A 90 1.47 -10.65 -6.65
N ARG A 91 1.20 -11.00 -7.91
CA ARG A 91 -0.10 -10.82 -8.60
C ARG A 91 -1.32 -11.35 -7.82
N GLU A 92 -1.13 -12.43 -7.05
CA GLU A 92 -2.18 -13.04 -6.22
C GLU A 92 -2.21 -12.47 -4.78
N ARG A 93 -1.35 -11.50 -4.49
CA ARG A 93 -1.21 -10.86 -3.18
C ARG A 93 -1.94 -9.52 -3.15
N PRO A 94 -2.15 -8.92 -1.96
CA PRO A 94 -2.80 -7.62 -1.89
C PRO A 94 -2.09 -6.54 -2.71
N PHE A 95 -2.85 -5.76 -3.46
CA PHE A 95 -2.43 -4.48 -4.02
C PHE A 95 -3.10 -3.37 -3.22
N VAL A 96 -2.32 -2.65 -2.46
CA VAL A 96 -2.80 -1.55 -1.61
C VAL A 96 -2.34 -0.25 -2.22
N GLN A 97 -3.27 0.63 -2.56
CA GLN A 97 -3.00 1.96 -3.10
C GLN A 97 -3.39 3.05 -2.10
N ILE A 98 -2.57 4.07 -2.00
CA ILE A 98 -2.86 5.29 -1.27
C ILE A 98 -2.49 6.49 -2.14
N ASP A 99 -3.41 7.44 -2.25
CA ASP A 99 -3.15 8.75 -2.81
C ASP A 99 -2.76 9.69 -1.66
N CYS A 100 -1.48 10.04 -1.62
CA CYS A 100 -0.91 10.87 -0.56
C CYS A 100 -1.39 12.33 -0.61
N ALA A 101 -1.90 12.79 -1.76
CA ALA A 101 -2.45 14.13 -1.90
C ALA A 101 -3.89 14.24 -1.39
N SER A 102 -4.66 13.15 -1.43
CA SER A 102 -6.08 13.15 -1.06
C SER A 102 -6.35 13.10 0.45
N LEU A 103 -5.38 12.65 1.24
CA LEU A 103 -5.55 12.49 2.68
C LEU A 103 -5.11 13.75 3.46
N PRO A 104 -5.86 14.11 4.52
CA PRO A 104 -5.39 15.12 5.47
C PRO A 104 -4.01 14.74 6.05
N LYS A 105 -3.10 15.71 6.11
CA LYS A 105 -1.71 15.49 6.55
C LYS A 105 -1.60 14.84 7.93
N ASP A 106 -2.54 15.15 8.81
CA ASP A 106 -2.60 14.61 10.18
C ASP A 106 -3.06 13.14 10.23
N LEU A 107 -3.75 12.65 9.19
CA LEU A 107 -4.29 11.30 9.14
C LEU A 107 -3.41 10.33 8.35
N ILE A 108 -2.60 10.83 7.42
CA ILE A 108 -1.81 9.98 6.52
C ILE A 108 -0.82 9.08 7.29
N GLU A 109 -0.23 9.57 8.38
CA GLU A 109 0.64 8.76 9.22
C GLU A 109 -0.10 7.59 9.88
N ALA A 110 -1.28 7.87 10.45
CA ALA A 110 -2.12 6.87 11.09
C ALA A 110 -2.69 5.84 10.10
N GLU A 111 -2.99 6.25 8.87
CA GLU A 111 -3.41 5.34 7.80
C GLU A 111 -2.24 4.44 7.35
N LEU A 112 -1.04 4.99 7.16
CA LEU A 112 0.12 4.21 6.70
C LEU A 112 0.65 3.25 7.77
N LEU A 113 0.91 3.74 8.99
CA LEU A 113 1.54 2.96 10.04
C LEU A 113 0.54 2.18 10.89
N GLY A 114 -0.74 2.62 10.93
CA GLY A 114 -1.71 2.14 11.90
C GLY A 114 -1.46 2.69 13.30
N HIS A 115 -2.35 2.38 14.23
CA HIS A 115 -2.25 2.85 15.61
C HIS A 115 -2.82 1.85 16.61
N GLU A 116 -2.30 1.88 17.83
CA GLU A 116 -2.88 1.18 18.96
C GLU A 116 -4.01 2.03 19.57
N LYS A 117 -4.88 1.36 20.35
CA LYS A 117 -5.93 2.04 21.10
C LYS A 117 -5.31 3.05 22.07
N GLY A 118 -5.79 4.30 22.03
CA GLY A 118 -5.31 5.38 22.89
C GLY A 118 -4.01 6.05 22.43
N ALA A 119 -3.52 5.74 21.23
CA ALA A 119 -2.28 6.32 20.71
C ALA A 119 -2.32 7.84 20.52
N TYR A 120 -3.52 8.39 20.29
CA TYR A 120 -3.78 9.84 20.20
C TYR A 120 -5.26 10.12 20.55
N THR A 121 -5.60 11.40 20.70
CA THR A 121 -7.00 11.83 21.00
C THR A 121 -7.92 11.42 19.85
N GLY A 122 -8.84 10.48 20.11
CA GLY A 122 -9.73 9.93 19.08
C GLY A 122 -9.38 8.51 18.63
N ALA A 123 -8.23 7.94 19.01
CA ALA A 123 -7.84 6.54 18.75
C ALA A 123 -8.63 5.56 19.66
N GLY A 124 -9.95 5.48 19.49
CA GLY A 124 -10.83 4.65 20.32
C GLY A 124 -10.62 3.14 20.17
N VAL A 125 -10.14 2.69 19.02
CA VAL A 125 -9.82 1.29 18.70
C VAL A 125 -8.46 1.21 18.03
N ALA A 126 -7.78 0.08 18.13
CA ALA A 126 -6.54 -0.16 17.37
C ALA A 126 -6.86 -0.37 15.88
N ARG A 127 -6.01 0.14 14.99
CA ARG A 127 -6.19 0.00 13.55
C ARG A 127 -4.88 -0.44 12.88
N THR A 128 -4.98 -1.43 12.00
CA THR A 128 -3.88 -1.89 11.16
C THR A 128 -3.58 -0.85 10.08
N GLY A 129 -2.31 -0.52 9.89
CA GLY A 129 -1.87 0.40 8.84
C GLY A 129 -1.80 -0.24 7.47
N LEU A 130 -1.77 0.60 6.41
CA LEU A 130 -1.72 0.16 5.02
C LEU A 130 -0.42 -0.60 4.70
N ILE A 131 0.70 -0.27 5.37
CA ILE A 131 1.97 -1.01 5.23
C ILE A 131 1.81 -2.46 5.69
N GLU A 132 1.15 -2.69 6.82
CA GLU A 132 0.86 -4.05 7.29
C GLU A 132 -0.21 -4.74 6.43
N ALA A 133 -1.22 -3.99 5.95
CA ALA A 133 -2.30 -4.52 5.12
C ALA A 133 -1.83 -4.98 3.73
N ALA A 134 -0.72 -4.44 3.24
CA ALA A 134 -0.11 -4.88 2.00
C ALA A 134 0.55 -6.26 2.11
N GLU A 135 0.75 -6.78 3.32
CA GLU A 135 1.34 -8.10 3.61
C GLU A 135 2.65 -8.33 2.83
N ASP A 136 2.71 -9.35 1.96
CA ASP A 136 3.80 -9.65 1.02
C ASP A 136 3.45 -9.26 -0.44
N GLY A 137 2.43 -8.40 -0.61
CA GLY A 137 1.97 -7.87 -1.88
C GLY A 137 2.67 -6.57 -2.30
N THR A 138 1.90 -5.61 -2.80
CA THR A 138 2.40 -4.31 -3.27
C THR A 138 1.70 -3.16 -2.54
N LEU A 139 2.49 -2.21 -2.05
CA LEU A 139 2.01 -0.92 -1.57
C LEU A 139 2.39 0.16 -2.58
N PHE A 140 1.40 0.73 -3.24
CA PHE A 140 1.56 1.84 -4.19
C PHE A 140 1.23 3.17 -3.50
N LEU A 141 2.20 4.07 -3.49
CA LEU A 141 2.14 5.40 -2.88
C LEU A 141 2.07 6.44 -3.99
N ASP A 142 0.85 6.80 -4.40
CA ASP A 142 0.67 7.82 -5.44
C ASP A 142 0.91 9.22 -4.86
N GLU A 143 1.48 10.11 -5.68
CA GLU A 143 1.84 11.49 -5.33
C GLU A 143 2.65 11.58 -4.00
N ILE A 144 3.66 10.72 -3.85
CA ILE A 144 4.49 10.62 -2.62
C ILE A 144 5.16 11.97 -2.26
N GLY A 145 5.39 12.84 -3.22
CA GLY A 145 5.95 14.17 -3.03
C GLY A 145 5.07 15.10 -2.19
N GLU A 146 3.75 14.85 -2.12
CA GLU A 146 2.80 15.63 -1.33
C GLU A 146 2.80 15.24 0.17
N MET A 147 3.48 14.15 0.52
CA MET A 147 3.60 13.69 1.89
C MET A 147 4.46 14.66 2.72
N PRO A 148 4.10 14.93 4.00
CA PRO A 148 4.93 15.72 4.90
C PRO A 148 6.36 15.16 5.03
N LEU A 149 7.39 16.03 5.01
CA LEU A 149 8.79 15.63 5.04
C LEU A 149 9.16 14.72 6.22
N GLU A 150 8.56 14.97 7.39
CA GLU A 150 8.75 14.11 8.57
C GLU A 150 8.27 12.68 8.34
N LEU A 151 7.15 12.52 7.62
CA LEU A 151 6.61 11.21 7.29
C LEU A 151 7.42 10.54 6.18
N GLN A 152 7.93 11.31 5.20
CA GLN A 152 8.86 10.79 4.19
C GLN A 152 10.10 10.18 4.85
N ALA A 153 10.67 10.84 5.88
CA ALA A 153 11.80 10.31 6.64
C ALA A 153 11.45 9.02 7.40
N LYS A 154 10.25 8.95 8.00
CA LYS A 154 9.76 7.72 8.65
C LYS A 154 9.58 6.58 7.65
N LEU A 155 9.00 6.88 6.49
CA LEU A 155 8.80 5.90 5.41
C LEU A 155 10.14 5.38 4.87
N LEU A 156 11.13 6.25 4.68
CA LEU A 156 12.47 5.85 4.28
C LEU A 156 13.06 4.83 5.24
N ASN A 157 12.96 5.07 6.56
CA ASN A 157 13.38 4.12 7.59
C ASN A 157 12.65 2.77 7.46
N VAL A 158 11.33 2.78 7.17
CA VAL A 158 10.55 1.55 6.97
C VAL A 158 11.06 0.78 5.75
N ILE A 159 11.32 1.47 4.63
CA ILE A 159 11.82 0.88 3.39
C ILE A 159 13.22 0.25 3.60
N GLU A 160 14.12 0.97 4.25
CA GLU A 160 15.50 0.51 4.49
C GLU A 160 15.57 -0.65 5.48
N ARG A 161 14.87 -0.52 6.62
CA ARG A 161 14.92 -1.51 7.70
C ARG A 161 13.96 -2.67 7.51
N ARG A 162 13.02 -2.56 6.59
CA ARG A 162 11.94 -3.53 6.38
C ARG A 162 11.17 -3.85 7.68
N LYS A 163 10.97 -2.82 8.48
CA LYS A 163 10.21 -2.88 9.74
C LYS A 163 9.32 -1.68 9.88
N THR A 164 8.13 -1.91 10.41
CA THR A 164 7.17 -0.87 10.75
C THR A 164 6.73 -0.99 12.20
N ARG A 165 6.20 0.09 12.75
CA ARG A 165 5.64 0.13 14.11
C ARG A 165 4.42 1.03 14.13
N ARG A 166 3.32 0.54 14.66
CA ARG A 166 2.10 1.32 14.84
C ARG A 166 2.34 2.48 15.80
N ILE A 167 1.61 3.57 15.59
CA ILE A 167 1.63 4.71 16.53
C ILE A 167 1.17 4.20 17.90
N GLY A 168 1.94 4.51 18.95
CA GLY A 168 1.68 4.05 20.31
C GLY A 168 2.12 2.61 20.62
N ALA A 169 2.60 1.83 19.63
CA ALA A 169 3.12 0.49 19.87
C ALA A 169 4.61 0.51 20.26
N THR A 170 5.04 -0.51 20.99
CA THR A 170 6.46 -0.77 21.29
C THR A 170 7.05 -1.85 20.40
N LYS A 171 6.20 -2.72 19.83
CA LYS A 171 6.60 -3.85 18.99
C LYS A 171 6.74 -3.44 17.53
N GLU A 172 7.82 -3.85 16.88
CA GLU A 172 8.01 -3.72 15.43
C GLU A 172 7.46 -4.98 14.71
N SER A 173 6.93 -4.77 13.51
CA SER A 173 6.48 -5.81 12.57
C SER A 173 7.36 -5.79 11.32
N ASN A 174 7.66 -6.97 10.76
CA ASN A 174 8.40 -7.07 9.49
C ASN A 174 7.53 -6.63 8.33
N VAL A 175 8.16 -6.00 7.33
CA VAL A 175 7.51 -5.54 6.10
C VAL A 175 8.05 -6.32 4.92
N ALA A 176 7.20 -7.15 4.32
CA ALA A 176 7.52 -7.96 3.15
C ALA A 176 7.03 -7.33 1.83
N ALA A 177 6.15 -6.32 1.91
CA ALA A 177 5.55 -5.67 0.75
C ALA A 177 6.60 -5.04 -0.20
N GLN A 178 6.28 -5.07 -1.51
CA GLN A 178 6.95 -4.25 -2.49
C GLN A 178 6.44 -2.81 -2.41
N PHE A 179 7.35 -1.85 -2.29
CA PHE A 179 7.00 -0.43 -2.36
C PHE A 179 7.13 0.04 -3.81
N VAL A 180 6.07 0.71 -4.29
CA VAL A 180 6.02 1.41 -5.58
C VAL A 180 5.55 2.83 -5.31
N ALA A 181 6.20 3.84 -5.87
CA ALA A 181 5.84 5.24 -5.70
C ALA A 181 6.00 6.02 -7.02
#